data_e7a9451e9482ca5b9e4431febd9d78e1
#
_entry.id   e7a9451e9482ca5b9e4431febd9d78e1
#
_cell.length_a   1.000
_cell.length_b   1.000
_cell.length_c   1.000
_cell.angle_alpha   90.00
_cell.angle_beta   90.00
_cell.angle_gamma   90.00
#
_symmetry.space_group_name_H-M   'P 1'
#
loop_
_entity.id
_entity.type
_entity.pdbx_description
1 polymer ?
#
loop_
_entity_poly.entity_id
_entity_poly.type
_entity_poly.pdbx_seq_one_letter_code
_entity_poly.pdbx_strand_id
1 'polypeptide(L)'
;MIGRFIKYLPLPTGAFLVLATAYVVLKLVRPVIPGSVILLYMGFVLAGVVIHLTLTDDRIRRFRDFFVPVAGEGRALTLQRYGLLLVIPLVLAWGVYDATRPSYAPPVEIFQRHPTASDEILSRIKVPDWAASPARWSAETIAKGKVIYAANCAVCHGDNLDGQGPADEGFRYPIRPANFRDVGTIAQLTLPYVYWRMTTGGVQNQFNSAMPRWVAPAGTADATTLHSYDLTPDEAWQVIVYLYRATGFEPRQESEVVDHRGH
;
A
#
# COMPACT_ATOMS: atom_id res chain seq x y z
N MET A 1 31.83 19.13 -19.42
CA MET A 1 31.49 20.41 -18.76
C MET A 1 30.92 20.21 -17.34
N ILE A 2 30.12 19.19 -17.07
CA ILE A 2 29.49 18.92 -15.75
C ILE A 2 30.52 18.68 -14.62
N GLY A 3 31.62 17.98 -14.88
CA GLY A 3 32.62 17.63 -13.85
C GLY A 3 33.40 18.85 -13.25
N ARG A 4 33.46 19.99 -13.93
CA ARG A 4 34.10 21.21 -13.41
C ARG A 4 33.20 21.99 -12.44
N PHE A 5 31.87 21.95 -12.64
CA PHE A 5 30.92 22.64 -11.77
C PHE A 5 30.82 22.01 -10.38
N ILE A 6 30.90 20.67 -10.30
CA ILE A 6 30.78 19.91 -9.04
C ILE A 6 31.96 20.20 -8.09
N LYS A 7 33.14 20.51 -8.64
CA LYS A 7 34.35 20.75 -7.84
C LYS A 7 34.32 22.06 -7.01
N TYR A 8 33.42 22.97 -7.35
CA TYR A 8 33.28 24.31 -6.68
C TYR A 8 32.00 24.44 -5.84
N LEU A 9 31.21 23.36 -5.74
CA LEU A 9 29.96 23.42 -5.00
C LEU A 9 30.24 23.27 -3.49
N PRO A 10 29.74 24.20 -2.64
CA PRO A 10 29.87 24.05 -1.20
C PRO A 10 29.25 22.73 -0.72
N LEU A 11 29.90 22.08 0.26
CA LEU A 11 29.45 20.77 0.77
C LEU A 11 27.97 20.76 1.21
N PRO A 12 27.43 21.75 1.93
CA PRO A 12 26.02 21.79 2.30
C PRO A 12 25.09 21.85 1.08
N THR A 13 25.43 22.66 0.08
CA THR A 13 24.65 22.76 -1.16
C THR A 13 24.66 21.43 -1.92
N GLY A 14 25.83 20.78 -2.01
CA GLY A 14 25.96 19.48 -2.63
C GLY A 14 25.14 18.40 -1.92
N ALA A 15 25.20 18.36 -0.59
CA ALA A 15 24.42 17.45 0.23
C ALA A 15 22.90 17.63 0.03
N PHE A 16 22.44 18.88 0.03
CA PHE A 16 21.03 19.19 -0.24
C PHE A 16 20.59 18.73 -1.64
N LEU A 17 21.40 19.00 -2.66
CA LEU A 17 21.09 18.60 -4.04
C LEU A 17 21.02 17.07 -4.20
N VAL A 18 21.91 16.31 -3.54
CA VAL A 18 21.88 14.85 -3.54
C VAL A 18 20.56 14.35 -2.93
N LEU A 19 20.18 14.87 -1.77
CA LEU A 19 18.94 14.48 -1.10
C LEU A 19 17.71 14.85 -1.94
N ALA A 20 17.66 16.05 -2.47
CA ALA A 20 16.55 16.51 -3.31
C ALA A 20 16.42 15.69 -4.60
N THR A 21 17.55 15.42 -5.27
CA THR A 21 17.55 14.60 -6.50
C THR A 21 17.09 13.17 -6.20
N ALA A 22 17.61 12.56 -5.13
CA ALA A 22 17.20 11.21 -4.73
C ALA A 22 15.70 11.14 -4.45
N TYR A 23 15.16 12.11 -3.73
CA TYR A 23 13.72 12.18 -3.46
C TYR A 23 12.88 12.31 -4.74
N VAL A 24 13.26 13.21 -5.65
CA VAL A 24 12.57 13.39 -6.93
C VAL A 24 12.63 12.13 -7.77
N VAL A 25 13.80 11.49 -7.88
CA VAL A 25 13.96 10.23 -8.62
C VAL A 25 13.06 9.15 -8.05
N LEU A 26 13.04 8.95 -6.73
CA LEU A 26 12.18 7.94 -6.08
C LEU A 26 10.68 8.21 -6.32
N LYS A 27 10.28 9.48 -6.39
CA LYS A 27 8.88 9.86 -6.70
C LYS A 27 8.48 9.62 -8.15
N LEU A 28 9.45 9.65 -9.08
CA LEU A 28 9.21 9.45 -10.52
C LEU A 28 9.21 7.98 -10.94
N VAL A 29 9.68 7.06 -10.09
CA VAL A 29 9.70 5.61 -10.38
C VAL A 29 8.26 5.09 -10.56
N ARG A 30 8.09 4.23 -11.55
CA ARG A 30 6.83 3.52 -11.81
C ARG A 30 7.08 2.00 -11.76
N PRO A 31 6.22 1.22 -11.10
CA PRO A 31 5.04 1.60 -10.34
C PRO A 31 5.37 2.50 -9.13
N VAL A 32 4.37 3.24 -8.63
CA VAL A 32 4.57 4.21 -7.54
C VAL A 32 5.07 3.52 -6.27
N ILE A 33 6.22 3.96 -5.78
CA ILE A 33 6.84 3.40 -4.58
C ILE A 33 6.04 3.86 -3.34
N PRO A 34 5.69 2.97 -2.41
CA PRO A 34 5.05 3.32 -1.13
C PRO A 34 5.89 4.33 -0.34
N GLY A 35 5.21 5.21 0.41
CA GLY A 35 5.87 6.27 1.18
C GLY A 35 6.86 5.75 2.22
N SER A 36 6.57 4.63 2.88
CA SER A 36 7.46 3.95 3.82
C SER A 36 8.77 3.49 3.17
N VAL A 37 8.68 2.95 1.96
CA VAL A 37 9.86 2.51 1.19
C VAL A 37 10.68 3.71 0.72
N ILE A 38 10.03 4.81 0.29
CA ILE A 38 10.73 6.06 -0.02
C ILE A 38 11.49 6.57 1.22
N LEU A 39 10.84 6.55 2.40
CA LEU A 39 11.46 6.96 3.65
C LEU A 39 12.68 6.11 3.99
N LEU A 40 12.60 4.79 3.81
CA LEU A 40 13.71 3.87 4.02
C LEU A 40 14.91 4.20 3.09
N TYR A 41 14.66 4.35 1.80
CA TYR A 41 15.73 4.70 0.84
C TYR A 41 16.31 6.07 1.12
N MET A 42 15.48 7.06 1.46
CA MET A 42 15.96 8.37 1.87
C MET A 42 16.82 8.31 3.14
N GLY A 43 16.48 7.41 4.07
CA GLY A 43 17.31 7.11 5.26
C GLY A 43 18.70 6.63 4.87
N PHE A 44 18.82 5.70 3.94
CA PHE A 44 20.13 5.24 3.43
C PHE A 44 20.90 6.34 2.72
N VAL A 45 20.24 7.15 1.88
CA VAL A 45 20.89 8.27 1.21
C VAL A 45 21.38 9.29 2.23
N LEU A 46 20.57 9.63 3.24
CA LEU A 46 20.94 10.52 4.32
C LEU A 46 22.16 9.99 5.11
N ALA A 47 22.13 8.71 5.47
CA ALA A 47 23.26 8.06 6.16
C ALA A 47 24.55 8.15 5.31
N GLY A 48 24.46 7.88 4.01
CA GLY A 48 25.60 8.03 3.09
C GLY A 48 26.13 9.47 3.02
N VAL A 49 25.23 10.44 2.98
CA VAL A 49 25.59 11.88 3.01
C VAL A 49 26.27 12.23 4.34
N VAL A 50 25.73 11.80 5.48
CA VAL A 50 26.31 12.05 6.80
C VAL A 50 27.70 11.43 6.89
N ILE A 51 27.86 10.16 6.52
CA ILE A 51 29.17 9.48 6.48
C ILE A 51 30.14 10.29 5.60
N HIS A 52 29.71 10.69 4.38
CA HIS A 52 30.55 11.45 3.48
C HIS A 52 31.00 12.79 4.09
N LEU A 53 30.12 13.50 4.77
CA LEU A 53 30.43 14.79 5.41
C LEU A 53 31.35 14.63 6.63
N THR A 54 31.25 13.52 7.36
CA THR A 54 31.99 13.27 8.60
C THR A 54 33.27 12.46 8.40
N LEU A 55 33.56 12.02 7.17
CA LEU A 55 34.69 11.13 6.88
C LEU A 55 36.08 11.74 7.24
N THR A 56 36.20 13.07 7.23
CA THR A 56 37.45 13.79 7.57
C THR A 56 37.12 15.09 8.31
N ASP A 57 38.00 15.48 9.25
CA ASP A 57 37.88 16.74 9.99
C ASP A 57 37.83 17.97 9.08
N ASP A 58 38.49 17.90 7.93
CA ASP A 58 38.48 18.98 6.94
C ASP A 58 37.08 19.14 6.30
N ARG A 59 36.38 18.05 6.04
CA ARG A 59 34.98 18.13 5.53
C ARG A 59 34.02 18.67 6.58
N ILE A 60 34.16 18.25 7.82
CA ILE A 60 33.37 18.77 8.95
C ILE A 60 33.58 20.28 9.08
N ARG A 61 34.84 20.72 9.05
CA ARG A 61 35.16 22.16 9.09
C ARG A 61 34.54 22.91 7.92
N ARG A 62 34.74 22.46 6.68
CA ARG A 62 34.14 23.11 5.49
C ARG A 62 32.63 23.14 5.51
N PHE A 63 31.98 22.11 6.03
CA PHE A 63 30.54 22.09 6.20
C PHE A 63 30.09 23.12 7.21
N ARG A 64 30.73 23.17 8.38
CA ARG A 64 30.41 24.13 9.45
C ARG A 64 30.69 25.56 9.01
N ASP A 65 31.86 25.80 8.42
CA ASP A 65 32.33 27.15 8.06
C ASP A 65 31.50 27.79 6.94
N PHE A 66 30.80 26.97 6.15
CA PHE A 66 29.79 27.47 5.19
C PHE A 66 28.72 28.31 5.87
N PHE A 67 28.32 28.00 7.09
CA PHE A 67 27.26 28.71 7.82
C PHE A 67 27.77 29.94 8.58
N VAL A 68 29.08 30.13 8.64
CA VAL A 68 29.70 31.32 9.29
C VAL A 68 29.88 32.38 8.24
N PRO A 69 29.25 33.59 8.38
CA PRO A 69 29.43 34.69 7.48
C PRO A 69 30.87 35.21 7.54
N VAL A 70 31.45 35.46 6.37
CA VAL A 70 32.78 36.08 6.26
C VAL A 70 32.67 37.40 5.53
N ALA A 71 33.30 38.42 6.06
CA ALA A 71 33.33 39.73 5.41
C ALA A 71 34.03 39.67 4.04
N GLY A 72 33.40 40.21 3.00
CA GLY A 72 33.93 40.22 1.64
C GLY A 72 33.66 38.95 0.81
N GLU A 73 32.85 38.00 1.31
CA GLU A 73 32.48 36.85 0.52
C GLU A 73 31.61 37.19 -0.70
N GLY A 74 31.70 36.36 -1.75
CA GLY A 74 30.95 36.56 -2.99
C GLY A 74 29.44 36.39 -2.82
N ARG A 75 28.62 37.20 -3.52
CA ARG A 75 27.14 37.14 -3.52
C ARG A 75 26.56 35.74 -3.70
N ALA A 76 27.17 34.92 -4.55
CA ALA A 76 26.69 33.57 -4.83
C ALA A 76 26.71 32.66 -3.59
N LEU A 77 27.78 32.78 -2.78
CA LEU A 77 27.90 31.96 -1.54
C LEU A 77 26.92 32.46 -0.47
N THR A 78 26.79 33.79 -0.35
CA THR A 78 25.81 34.40 0.55
C THR A 78 24.38 33.97 0.22
N LEU A 79 23.99 34.00 -1.06
CA LEU A 79 22.66 33.55 -1.51
C LEU A 79 22.43 32.07 -1.23
N GLN A 80 23.40 31.19 -1.46
CA GLN A 80 23.29 29.77 -1.17
C GLN A 80 23.11 29.51 0.32
N ARG A 81 23.88 30.20 1.17
CA ARG A 81 23.77 30.08 2.63
C ARG A 81 22.38 30.47 3.13
N TYR A 82 21.94 31.65 2.82
CA TYR A 82 20.62 32.14 3.27
C TYR A 82 19.50 31.38 2.60
N GLY A 83 19.66 30.95 1.34
CA GLY A 83 18.72 30.07 0.65
C GLY A 83 18.53 28.76 1.38
N LEU A 84 19.60 28.08 1.78
CA LEU A 84 19.49 26.82 2.55
C LEU A 84 18.91 27.03 3.94
N LEU A 85 19.32 28.10 4.65
CA LEU A 85 18.78 28.44 5.97
C LEU A 85 17.28 28.73 5.94
N LEU A 86 16.75 29.21 4.82
CA LEU A 86 15.32 29.44 4.63
C LEU A 86 14.59 28.18 4.12
N VAL A 87 15.13 27.56 3.07
CA VAL A 87 14.46 26.44 2.39
C VAL A 87 14.36 25.19 3.27
N ILE A 88 15.42 24.87 4.02
CA ILE A 88 15.39 23.66 4.86
C ILE A 88 14.27 23.72 5.92
N PRO A 89 14.15 24.79 6.73
CA PRO A 89 13.05 24.89 7.69
C PRO A 89 11.66 24.91 7.03
N LEU A 90 11.52 25.58 5.89
CA LEU A 90 10.23 25.62 5.17
C LEU A 90 9.82 24.22 4.65
N VAL A 91 10.78 23.47 4.08
CA VAL A 91 10.51 22.10 3.61
C VAL A 91 10.16 21.18 4.79
N LEU A 92 10.88 21.29 5.91
CA LEU A 92 10.56 20.54 7.12
C LEU A 92 9.19 20.92 7.69
N ALA A 93 8.91 22.22 7.80
CA ALA A 93 7.61 22.70 8.28
C ALA A 93 6.46 22.24 7.38
N TRP A 94 6.64 22.31 6.05
CA TRP A 94 5.68 21.78 5.10
C TRP A 94 5.47 20.26 5.28
N GLY A 95 6.56 19.51 5.40
CA GLY A 95 6.49 18.05 5.61
C GLY A 95 5.75 17.67 6.90
N VAL A 96 6.04 18.37 8.00
CA VAL A 96 5.33 18.18 9.27
C VAL A 96 3.85 18.56 9.12
N TYR A 97 3.57 19.72 8.52
CA TYR A 97 2.19 20.16 8.28
C TYR A 97 1.42 19.15 7.42
N ASP A 98 2.01 18.68 6.32
CA ASP A 98 1.35 17.69 5.42
C ASP A 98 1.11 16.35 6.13
N ALA A 99 2.03 15.93 7.00
CA ALA A 99 1.92 14.69 7.77
C ALA A 99 0.91 14.79 8.93
N THR A 100 0.71 16.00 9.50
CA THR A 100 -0.11 16.19 10.69
C THR A 100 -1.45 16.87 10.42
N ARG A 101 -1.65 17.45 9.23
CA ARG A 101 -2.91 18.11 8.90
C ARG A 101 -4.08 17.14 8.99
N PRO A 102 -5.18 17.53 9.67
CA PRO A 102 -6.37 16.70 9.73
C PRO A 102 -6.96 16.52 8.33
N SER A 103 -7.37 15.31 8.00
CA SER A 103 -8.17 15.07 6.82
C SER A 103 -9.60 15.52 7.11
N TYR A 104 -10.07 16.54 6.41
CA TYR A 104 -11.47 16.97 6.46
C TYR A 104 -12.38 16.14 5.56
N ALA A 105 -11.81 15.22 4.77
CA ALA A 105 -12.61 14.25 4.06
C ALA A 105 -13.32 13.37 5.11
N PRO A 106 -14.64 13.23 5.04
CA PRO A 106 -15.32 12.30 5.92
C PRO A 106 -14.68 10.93 5.72
N PRO A 107 -14.35 10.21 6.80
CA PRO A 107 -13.82 8.87 6.67
C PRO A 107 -14.89 8.01 6.02
N VAL A 108 -14.76 7.80 4.71
CA VAL A 108 -15.70 7.03 3.87
C VAL A 108 -15.94 5.65 4.48
N GLU A 109 -14.97 5.16 5.21
CA GLU A 109 -14.95 3.81 5.76
C GLU A 109 -15.63 3.64 7.12
N ILE A 110 -15.98 4.71 7.82
CA ILE A 110 -16.80 4.61 9.04
C ILE A 110 -18.20 4.05 8.68
N PHE A 111 -18.67 4.29 7.47
CA PHE A 111 -20.00 3.90 7.01
C PHE A 111 -20.01 2.72 6.03
N GLN A 112 -18.87 2.36 5.47
CA GLN A 112 -18.78 1.33 4.44
C GLN A 112 -17.61 0.41 4.68
N ARG A 113 -17.84 -0.66 5.46
CA ARG A 113 -16.84 -1.71 5.72
C ARG A 113 -16.43 -2.48 4.46
N HIS A 114 -17.33 -2.56 3.52
CA HIS A 114 -17.17 -3.34 2.30
C HIS A 114 -17.53 -2.47 1.09
N PRO A 115 -16.78 -2.55 -0.01
CA PRO A 115 -17.15 -1.89 -1.25
C PRO A 115 -18.48 -2.42 -1.75
N THR A 116 -19.29 -1.55 -2.34
CA THR A 116 -20.61 -1.90 -2.84
C THR A 116 -20.46 -2.65 -4.17
N ALA A 117 -21.08 -3.82 -4.27
CA ALA A 117 -21.32 -4.52 -5.52
C ALA A 117 -22.82 -4.45 -5.85
N SER A 118 -23.18 -4.26 -7.13
CA SER A 118 -24.58 -4.31 -7.52
C SER A 118 -25.08 -5.76 -7.55
N ASP A 119 -26.37 -5.95 -7.21
CA ASP A 119 -26.99 -7.27 -7.25
C ASP A 119 -26.91 -7.88 -8.66
N GLU A 120 -26.97 -7.05 -9.71
CA GLU A 120 -26.77 -7.52 -11.08
C GLU A 120 -25.40 -8.15 -11.31
N ILE A 121 -24.33 -7.58 -10.75
CA ILE A 121 -22.99 -8.16 -10.86
C ILE A 121 -22.89 -9.45 -10.09
N LEU A 122 -23.41 -9.48 -8.86
CA LEU A 122 -23.32 -10.65 -7.99
C LEU A 122 -24.13 -11.84 -8.54
N SER A 123 -25.31 -11.59 -9.11
CA SER A 123 -26.17 -12.64 -9.69
C SER A 123 -25.56 -13.35 -10.91
N ARG A 124 -24.59 -12.72 -11.56
CA ARG A 124 -23.84 -13.32 -12.68
C ARG A 124 -22.76 -14.31 -12.23
N ILE A 125 -22.40 -14.29 -10.95
CA ILE A 125 -21.36 -15.17 -10.39
C ILE A 125 -22.00 -16.48 -10.00
N LYS A 126 -21.68 -17.52 -10.75
CA LYS A 126 -22.17 -18.87 -10.48
C LYS A 126 -21.31 -19.54 -9.42
N VAL A 127 -21.91 -19.81 -8.26
CA VAL A 127 -21.26 -20.59 -7.20
C VAL A 127 -21.26 -22.07 -7.62
N PRO A 128 -20.11 -22.76 -7.65
CA PRO A 128 -20.07 -24.17 -7.94
C PRO A 128 -20.87 -24.99 -6.91
N ASP A 129 -21.53 -26.02 -7.35
CA ASP A 129 -22.39 -26.86 -6.48
C ASP A 129 -21.66 -27.38 -5.24
N TRP A 130 -20.39 -27.74 -5.37
CA TRP A 130 -19.57 -28.20 -4.27
C TRP A 130 -19.22 -27.12 -3.25
N ALA A 131 -19.21 -25.83 -3.65
CA ALA A 131 -18.92 -24.70 -2.79
C ALA A 131 -20.20 -24.08 -2.18
N ALA A 132 -21.37 -24.33 -2.75
CA ALA A 132 -22.63 -23.64 -2.45
C ALA A 132 -23.15 -23.86 -1.01
N SER A 133 -22.70 -24.88 -0.32
CA SER A 133 -23.18 -25.19 1.04
C SER A 133 -22.06 -25.78 1.90
N PRO A 134 -21.98 -25.38 3.19
CA PRO A 134 -21.02 -25.95 4.15
C PRO A 134 -21.08 -27.48 4.26
N ALA A 135 -22.24 -28.09 4.05
CA ALA A 135 -22.43 -29.55 4.07
C ALA A 135 -21.71 -30.28 2.93
N ARG A 136 -21.35 -29.59 1.85
CA ARG A 136 -20.65 -30.14 0.67
C ARG A 136 -19.14 -29.90 0.69
N TRP A 137 -18.62 -29.16 1.65
CA TRP A 137 -17.19 -28.84 1.74
C TRP A 137 -16.37 -30.05 2.19
N SER A 138 -15.58 -30.61 1.31
CA SER A 138 -14.72 -31.74 1.64
C SER A 138 -13.47 -31.29 2.42
N ALA A 139 -12.92 -32.18 3.23
CA ALA A 139 -11.68 -31.95 3.94
C ALA A 139 -10.51 -31.67 2.98
N GLU A 140 -10.50 -32.30 1.81
CA GLU A 140 -9.50 -32.08 0.77
C GLU A 140 -9.58 -30.66 0.20
N THR A 141 -10.80 -30.20 -0.14
CA THR A 141 -11.04 -28.84 -0.64
C THR A 141 -10.55 -27.79 0.36
N ILE A 142 -10.88 -27.96 1.63
CA ILE A 142 -10.46 -27.08 2.71
C ILE A 142 -8.94 -27.06 2.86
N ALA A 143 -8.29 -28.23 2.79
CA ALA A 143 -6.83 -28.33 2.89
C ALA A 143 -6.12 -27.64 1.71
N LYS A 144 -6.63 -27.81 0.49
CA LYS A 144 -6.12 -27.09 -0.70
C LYS A 144 -6.28 -25.58 -0.54
N GLY A 145 -7.46 -25.12 -0.13
CA GLY A 145 -7.72 -23.69 0.13
C GLY A 145 -6.79 -23.12 1.19
N LYS A 146 -6.46 -23.88 2.25
CA LYS A 146 -5.49 -23.47 3.26
C LYS A 146 -4.10 -23.25 2.68
N VAL A 147 -3.62 -24.15 1.82
CA VAL A 147 -2.30 -24.03 1.19
C VAL A 147 -2.24 -22.80 0.28
N ILE A 148 -3.29 -22.60 -0.54
CA ILE A 148 -3.37 -21.45 -1.44
C ILE A 148 -3.43 -20.15 -0.65
N TYR A 149 -4.23 -20.10 0.43
CA TYR A 149 -4.32 -18.94 1.32
C TYR A 149 -2.95 -18.59 1.93
N ALA A 150 -2.24 -19.58 2.45
CA ALA A 150 -0.93 -19.37 3.06
C ALA A 150 0.09 -18.81 2.06
N ALA A 151 0.03 -19.27 0.81
CA ALA A 151 0.96 -18.81 -0.24
C ALA A 151 0.66 -17.40 -0.76
N ASN A 152 -0.62 -17.00 -0.84
CA ASN A 152 -1.02 -15.79 -1.57
C ASN A 152 -1.68 -14.72 -0.70
N CYS A 153 -2.39 -15.08 0.34
CA CYS A 153 -3.28 -14.18 1.09
C CYS A 153 -2.73 -13.84 2.47
N ALA A 154 -2.04 -14.78 3.13
CA ALA A 154 -1.55 -14.61 4.50
C ALA A 154 -0.56 -13.48 4.66
N VAL A 155 0.19 -13.12 3.61
CA VAL A 155 1.13 -11.98 3.61
C VAL A 155 0.45 -10.67 3.99
N CYS A 156 -0.84 -10.49 3.66
CA CYS A 156 -1.64 -9.32 4.02
C CYS A 156 -2.65 -9.63 5.12
N HIS A 157 -3.37 -10.76 5.00
CA HIS A 157 -4.49 -11.09 5.88
C HIS A 157 -4.10 -11.85 7.15
N GLY A 158 -2.80 -12.17 7.32
CA GLY A 158 -2.26 -12.88 8.49
C GLY A 158 -2.52 -14.40 8.46
N ASP A 159 -1.62 -15.16 9.06
CA ASP A 159 -1.77 -16.62 9.22
C ASP A 159 -2.97 -16.96 10.12
N ASN A 160 -3.29 -16.03 11.03
CA ASN A 160 -4.42 -16.15 11.94
C ASN A 160 -5.75 -15.65 11.35
N LEU A 161 -5.79 -15.18 10.10
CA LEU A 161 -6.98 -14.60 9.47
C LEU A 161 -7.43 -13.29 10.14
N ASP A 162 -6.56 -12.60 10.84
CA ASP A 162 -6.83 -11.43 11.69
C ASP A 162 -6.53 -10.08 10.99
N GLY A 163 -6.08 -10.11 9.73
CA GLY A 163 -5.71 -8.92 8.97
C GLY A 163 -4.35 -8.35 9.35
N GLN A 164 -3.53 -9.07 10.12
CA GLN A 164 -2.22 -8.66 10.63
C GLN A 164 -1.09 -9.46 9.96
N GLY A 165 -1.10 -9.51 8.64
CA GLY A 165 0.00 -10.13 7.90
C GLY A 165 1.24 -9.24 7.85
N PRO A 166 2.42 -9.78 7.50
CA PRO A 166 3.67 -9.02 7.44
C PRO A 166 3.63 -7.77 6.56
N ALA A 167 2.71 -7.70 5.60
CA ALA A 167 2.54 -6.56 4.71
C ALA A 167 1.44 -5.57 5.16
N ASP A 168 0.73 -5.81 6.28
CA ASP A 168 -0.39 -4.97 6.72
C ASP A 168 0.03 -3.54 7.08
N GLU A 169 1.20 -3.38 7.64
CA GLU A 169 1.81 -2.09 7.97
C GLU A 169 2.01 -1.18 6.75
N GLY A 170 2.12 -1.76 5.54
CA GLY A 170 2.22 -1.01 4.29
C GLY A 170 0.90 -0.40 3.82
N PHE A 171 -0.22 -0.77 4.44
CA PHE A 171 -1.54 -0.29 4.07
C PHE A 171 -1.88 1.02 4.78
N ARG A 172 -2.46 1.93 4.02
CA ARG A 172 -2.88 3.24 4.57
C ARG A 172 -4.14 3.06 5.40
N TYR A 173 -4.07 3.47 6.68
CA TYR A 173 -5.26 3.55 7.50
C TYR A 173 -6.32 4.48 6.86
N PRO A 174 -7.62 4.16 6.91
CA PRO A 174 -8.21 3.03 7.61
C PRO A 174 -8.37 1.76 6.76
N ILE A 175 -7.92 1.73 5.52
CA ILE A 175 -8.06 0.59 4.62
C ILE A 175 -6.96 -0.44 4.90
N ARG A 176 -7.12 -1.19 5.97
CA ARG A 176 -6.26 -2.33 6.29
C ARG A 176 -6.81 -3.62 5.68
N PRO A 177 -5.98 -4.67 5.58
CA PRO A 177 -6.47 -5.99 5.22
C PRO A 177 -7.62 -6.42 6.14
N ALA A 178 -8.64 -7.04 5.57
CA ALA A 178 -9.80 -7.46 6.31
C ALA A 178 -9.43 -8.49 7.40
N ASN A 179 -9.94 -8.27 8.62
CA ASN A 179 -9.92 -9.27 9.69
C ASN A 179 -11.10 -10.22 9.48
N PHE A 180 -10.83 -11.43 9.02
CA PHE A 180 -11.87 -12.43 8.76
C PHE A 180 -12.46 -13.05 10.03
N ARG A 181 -11.80 -12.89 11.18
CA ARG A 181 -12.34 -13.33 12.49
C ARG A 181 -13.35 -12.34 13.10
N ASP A 182 -13.42 -11.14 12.56
CA ASP A 182 -14.44 -10.18 12.97
C ASP A 182 -15.78 -10.54 12.34
N VAL A 183 -16.82 -10.73 13.17
CA VAL A 183 -18.18 -11.02 12.74
C VAL A 183 -18.76 -9.95 11.79
N GLY A 184 -18.29 -8.74 11.88
CA GLY A 184 -18.66 -7.66 10.95
C GLY A 184 -17.97 -7.73 9.58
N THR A 185 -17.16 -8.75 9.33
CA THR A 185 -16.47 -8.96 8.06
C THR A 185 -17.07 -10.14 7.31
N ILE A 186 -16.43 -11.30 7.31
CA ILE A 186 -16.81 -12.40 6.41
C ILE A 186 -18.21 -12.97 6.67
N ALA A 187 -18.66 -12.93 7.93
CA ALA A 187 -20.01 -13.40 8.28
C ALA A 187 -21.15 -12.56 7.67
N GLN A 188 -20.85 -11.33 7.24
CA GLN A 188 -21.80 -10.42 6.59
C GLN A 188 -21.84 -10.58 5.06
N LEU A 189 -20.99 -11.43 4.50
CA LEU A 189 -20.79 -11.50 3.05
C LEU A 189 -21.38 -12.77 2.47
N THR A 190 -21.93 -12.64 1.26
CA THR A 190 -22.36 -13.79 0.46
C THR A 190 -21.17 -14.40 -0.27
N LEU A 191 -21.28 -15.68 -0.66
CA LEU A 191 -20.25 -16.36 -1.45
C LEU A 191 -19.93 -15.62 -2.76
N PRO A 192 -20.92 -15.16 -3.57
CA PRO A 192 -20.66 -14.37 -4.76
C PRO A 192 -19.90 -13.07 -4.48
N TYR A 193 -20.18 -12.41 -3.35
CA TYR A 193 -19.51 -11.19 -2.99
C TYR A 193 -18.01 -11.39 -2.71
N VAL A 194 -17.66 -12.45 -1.95
CA VAL A 194 -16.26 -12.75 -1.64
C VAL A 194 -15.49 -13.10 -2.93
N TYR A 195 -16.09 -13.88 -3.81
CA TYR A 195 -15.51 -14.19 -5.11
C TYR A 195 -15.32 -12.93 -5.97
N TRP A 196 -16.34 -12.06 -6.02
CA TRP A 196 -16.24 -10.77 -6.71
C TRP A 196 -15.08 -9.94 -6.20
N ARG A 197 -14.84 -9.89 -4.89
CA ARG A 197 -13.69 -9.18 -4.31
C ARG A 197 -12.36 -9.73 -4.81
N MET A 198 -12.23 -11.04 -4.96
CA MET A 198 -11.01 -11.66 -5.49
C MET A 198 -10.80 -11.37 -6.97
N THR A 199 -11.88 -11.21 -7.75
CA THR A 199 -11.80 -10.86 -9.17
C THR A 199 -11.58 -9.38 -9.44
N THR A 200 -12.07 -8.48 -8.59
CA THR A 200 -12.00 -7.04 -8.80
C THR A 200 -10.85 -6.37 -8.08
N GLY A 201 -10.37 -6.97 -6.98
CA GLY A 201 -9.34 -6.35 -6.15
C GLY A 201 -9.79 -5.05 -5.47
N GLY A 202 -8.85 -4.19 -5.14
CA GLY A 202 -9.06 -3.00 -4.34
C GLY A 202 -9.41 -1.72 -5.07
N VAL A 203 -9.25 -1.68 -6.39
CA VAL A 203 -9.25 -0.41 -7.17
C VAL A 203 -10.66 0.02 -7.60
N GLN A 204 -11.70 -0.74 -7.31
CA GLN A 204 -13.05 -0.45 -7.80
C GLN A 204 -13.91 0.34 -6.81
N ASN A 205 -14.84 1.13 -7.37
CA ASN A 205 -15.90 1.84 -6.65
C ASN A 205 -15.42 2.77 -5.54
N GLN A 206 -14.33 3.51 -5.77
CA GLN A 206 -13.79 4.51 -4.82
C GLN A 206 -13.23 3.90 -3.51
N PHE A 207 -13.24 2.58 -3.35
CA PHE A 207 -12.74 1.93 -2.15
C PHE A 207 -11.21 1.96 -2.05
N ASN A 208 -10.52 1.98 -3.18
CA ASN A 208 -9.08 2.20 -3.34
C ASN A 208 -8.18 1.47 -2.33
N SER A 209 -8.47 0.21 -2.07
CA SER A 209 -7.58 -0.64 -1.26
C SER A 209 -6.46 -1.23 -2.12
N ALA A 210 -5.34 -1.63 -1.49
CA ALA A 210 -4.20 -2.21 -2.19
C ALA A 210 -4.38 -3.71 -2.51
N MET A 211 -5.54 -4.31 -2.26
CA MET A 211 -5.81 -5.71 -2.58
C MET A 211 -5.66 -5.95 -4.09
N PRO A 212 -4.78 -6.84 -4.55
CA PRO A 212 -4.66 -7.16 -5.96
C PRO A 212 -5.86 -7.96 -6.48
N ARG A 213 -5.96 -8.06 -7.80
CA ARG A 213 -6.89 -9.00 -8.45
C ARG A 213 -6.24 -10.37 -8.46
N TRP A 214 -6.96 -11.39 -7.99
CA TRP A 214 -6.44 -12.74 -7.88
C TRP A 214 -6.96 -13.67 -8.97
N VAL A 215 -8.10 -13.35 -9.58
CA VAL A 215 -8.74 -14.19 -10.59
C VAL A 215 -9.04 -13.35 -11.84
N ALA A 216 -8.75 -13.88 -13.00
CA ALA A 216 -9.12 -13.24 -14.26
C ALA A 216 -10.65 -13.09 -14.37
N PRO A 217 -11.16 -11.94 -14.81
CA PRO A 217 -12.58 -11.81 -15.16
C PRO A 217 -12.96 -12.82 -16.22
N ALA A 218 -14.15 -13.42 -16.10
CA ALA A 218 -14.63 -14.39 -17.09
C ALA A 218 -14.61 -13.79 -18.51
N GLY A 219 -13.98 -14.47 -19.45
CA GLY A 219 -13.85 -14.02 -20.85
C GLY A 219 -12.60 -13.18 -21.16
N THR A 220 -11.76 -12.88 -20.19
CA THR A 220 -10.49 -12.17 -20.39
C THR A 220 -9.28 -13.12 -20.33
N ALA A 221 -9.30 -14.16 -21.14
CA ALA A 221 -8.11 -14.98 -21.36
C ALA A 221 -7.12 -14.23 -22.26
N ASP A 222 -6.64 -13.07 -21.84
CA ASP A 222 -5.56 -12.37 -22.53
C ASP A 222 -4.25 -12.68 -21.81
N ALA A 223 -3.52 -13.64 -22.38
CA ALA A 223 -2.20 -14.07 -21.95
C ALA A 223 -1.10 -12.99 -22.14
N THR A 224 -1.47 -11.77 -22.53
CA THR A 224 -0.52 -10.68 -22.83
C THR A 224 -0.44 -9.59 -21.76
N THR A 225 -1.31 -9.61 -20.76
CA THR A 225 -1.16 -8.70 -19.63
C THR A 225 -0.13 -9.25 -18.63
N LEU A 226 0.87 -8.45 -18.34
CA LEU A 226 1.99 -8.70 -17.41
C LEU A 226 1.59 -8.99 -15.94
N HIS A 227 0.31 -9.15 -15.67
CA HIS A 227 -0.24 -9.61 -14.41
C HIS A 227 -0.90 -10.97 -14.66
N SER A 228 -0.10 -12.03 -14.53
CA SER A 228 -0.66 -13.36 -14.36
C SER A 228 -1.55 -13.32 -13.13
N TYR A 229 -2.83 -13.53 -13.32
CA TYR A 229 -3.74 -13.81 -12.23
C TYR A 229 -3.29 -15.14 -11.64
N ASP A 230 -2.93 -15.13 -10.34
CA ASP A 230 -2.24 -16.26 -9.73
C ASP A 230 -3.17 -17.42 -9.43
N LEU A 231 -4.51 -17.21 -9.45
CA LEU A 231 -5.50 -18.23 -9.11
C LEU A 231 -6.47 -18.55 -10.25
N THR A 232 -6.72 -19.82 -10.43
CA THR A 232 -7.88 -20.29 -11.19
C THR A 232 -9.18 -20.03 -10.44
N PRO A 233 -10.35 -20.00 -11.13
CA PRO A 233 -11.65 -19.89 -10.47
C PRO A 233 -11.88 -20.94 -9.37
N ASP A 234 -11.49 -22.19 -9.60
CA ASP A 234 -11.64 -23.26 -8.62
C ASP A 234 -10.76 -23.06 -7.38
N GLU A 235 -9.52 -22.60 -7.56
CA GLU A 235 -8.63 -22.27 -6.44
C GLU A 235 -9.17 -21.13 -5.60
N ALA A 236 -9.76 -20.11 -6.23
CA ALA A 236 -10.42 -19.02 -5.50
C ALA A 236 -11.59 -19.54 -4.66
N TRP A 237 -12.43 -20.41 -5.20
CA TRP A 237 -13.49 -21.05 -4.44
C TRP A 237 -12.97 -21.91 -3.28
N GLN A 238 -11.87 -22.62 -3.46
CA GLN A 238 -11.22 -23.40 -2.39
C GLN A 238 -10.74 -22.47 -1.26
N VAL A 239 -10.16 -21.32 -1.58
CA VAL A 239 -9.77 -20.30 -0.57
C VAL A 239 -11.02 -19.79 0.16
N ILE A 240 -12.10 -19.47 -0.53
CA ILE A 240 -13.35 -18.97 0.08
C ILE A 240 -13.91 -20.01 1.08
N VAL A 241 -13.98 -21.26 0.66
CA VAL A 241 -14.45 -22.36 1.52
C VAL A 241 -13.55 -22.51 2.76
N TYR A 242 -12.23 -22.42 2.57
CA TYR A 242 -11.29 -22.45 3.69
C TYR A 242 -11.53 -21.29 4.66
N LEU A 243 -11.73 -20.06 4.19
CA LEU A 243 -11.95 -18.89 5.03
C LEU A 243 -13.16 -19.07 5.95
N TYR A 244 -14.30 -19.48 5.41
CA TYR A 244 -15.50 -19.73 6.20
C TYR A 244 -15.30 -20.88 7.19
N ARG A 245 -14.64 -21.96 6.76
CA ARG A 245 -14.39 -23.11 7.65
C ARG A 245 -13.42 -22.77 8.78
N ALA A 246 -12.36 -22.04 8.50
CA ALA A 246 -11.33 -21.67 9.47
C ALA A 246 -11.80 -20.61 10.48
N THR A 247 -12.74 -19.75 10.09
CA THR A 247 -13.34 -18.75 10.98
C THR A 247 -14.54 -19.27 11.76
N GLY A 248 -15.16 -20.37 11.32
CA GLY A 248 -16.37 -20.94 11.90
C GLY A 248 -17.65 -20.18 11.55
N PHE A 249 -17.57 -19.21 10.65
CA PHE A 249 -18.76 -18.50 10.16
C PHE A 249 -19.39 -19.21 8.98
N GLU A 250 -20.68 -18.94 8.76
CA GLU A 250 -21.41 -19.36 7.58
C GLU A 250 -21.59 -18.20 6.60
N PRO A 251 -21.60 -18.48 5.28
CA PRO A 251 -21.89 -17.44 4.29
C PRO A 251 -23.32 -16.90 4.48
N ARG A 252 -23.46 -15.57 4.40
CA ARG A 252 -24.78 -14.97 4.41
C ARG A 252 -25.59 -15.44 3.21
N GLN A 253 -26.86 -15.77 3.44
CA GLN A 253 -27.78 -16.18 2.38
C GLN A 253 -28.36 -14.97 1.63
N GLU A 254 -28.58 -15.09 0.32
CA GLU A 254 -29.15 -14.01 -0.48
C GLU A 254 -30.54 -13.57 -0.01
N SER A 255 -31.35 -14.50 0.50
CA SER A 255 -32.68 -14.22 1.05
C SER A 255 -32.65 -13.28 2.26
N GLU A 256 -31.54 -13.24 3.01
CA GLU A 256 -31.37 -12.35 4.16
C GLU A 256 -31.03 -10.92 3.75
N VAL A 257 -30.55 -10.73 2.51
CA VAL A 257 -30.17 -9.39 1.98
C VAL A 257 -31.42 -8.61 1.51
N VAL A 258 -32.46 -9.30 1.09
CA VAL A 258 -33.68 -8.67 0.52
C VAL A 258 -34.61 -8.10 1.60
N ASP A 259 -34.59 -8.65 2.81
CA ASP A 259 -35.56 -8.31 3.88
C ASP A 259 -35.32 -6.92 4.53
N HIS A 260 -34.15 -6.32 4.33
CA HIS A 260 -33.84 -4.99 4.87
C HIS A 260 -34.17 -3.82 3.95
N ARG A 261 -34.70 -4.05 2.75
CA ARG A 261 -35.10 -3.00 1.80
C ARG A 261 -36.59 -2.67 1.81
N GLY A 262 -37.33 -3.24 2.69
CA GLY A 262 -38.81 -3.12 2.78
C GLY A 262 -39.35 -2.20 3.89
N HIS A 263 -38.49 -1.29 4.46
CA HIS A 263 -38.98 -0.30 5.43
C HIS A 263 -38.42 1.09 5.11
#